data_8894995c6d06849cd0dbd7d4af163529
#
_entry.id   8894995c6d06849cd0dbd7d4af163529
#
_cell.length_a   1.000
_cell.length_b   1.000
_cell.length_c   1.000
_cell.angle_alpha   90.00
_cell.angle_beta   90.00
_cell.angle_gamma   90.00
#
_symmetry.space_group_name_H-M   'P 1'
#
loop_
_entity.id
_entity.type
_entity.pdbx_description
1 polymer ?
#
loop_
_entity_poly.entity_id
_entity_poly.type
_entity_poly.pdbx_seq_one_letter_code
_entity_poly.pdbx_strand_id
1 'polypeptide(L)'
;MKKLGTTVLMLAVAISASDAHACGEVMYRMGGALRYHAFITRHPAQILLYAGTTAAQRHAVTNDMQLFDENLQKAGHTVTVVTTPDALGKALAARHYDVIITYAGDLAAIQPQLANITHEPALIPVFPNGDEATIRKQFPLAVNENANLNQFLKTIEETMKSRGS
;
A
#
# COMPACT_ATOMS: atom_id res chain seq x y z
N MET A 1 36.09 29.77 -70.82
CA MET A 1 34.71 30.13 -70.51
C MET A 1 34.13 29.00 -69.62
N LYS A 2 34.02 29.24 -68.33
CA LYS A 2 33.69 28.21 -67.30
C LYS A 2 32.19 28.32 -66.98
N LYS A 3 31.47 27.22 -67.15
CA LYS A 3 30.08 27.11 -66.76
C LYS A 3 30.04 26.58 -65.34
N LEU A 4 29.56 27.38 -64.40
CA LEU A 4 29.24 26.95 -63.02
C LEU A 4 27.94 26.13 -63.04
N GLY A 5 28.04 24.88 -62.62
CA GLY A 5 26.88 24.04 -62.35
C GLY A 5 26.44 24.27 -60.90
N THR A 6 25.25 24.78 -60.72
CA THR A 6 24.64 24.97 -59.39
C THR A 6 23.99 23.61 -58.96
N THR A 7 24.60 22.98 -57.98
CA THR A 7 24.06 21.75 -57.38
C THR A 7 23.08 22.18 -56.29
N VAL A 8 21.77 21.97 -56.52
CA VAL A 8 20.73 22.16 -55.50
C VAL A 8 20.71 20.94 -54.61
N LEU A 9 21.12 21.11 -53.35
CA LEU A 9 21.06 20.09 -52.32
C LEU A 9 19.64 20.10 -51.71
N MET A 10 18.80 19.13 -52.13
CA MET A 10 17.50 18.88 -51.48
C MET A 10 17.74 18.23 -50.11
N LEU A 11 17.55 19.00 -49.06
CA LEU A 11 17.52 18.52 -47.68
C LEU A 11 16.14 17.91 -47.41
N ALA A 12 16.04 16.59 -47.45
CA ALA A 12 14.84 15.88 -47.03
C ALA A 12 14.73 15.93 -45.51
N VAL A 13 13.84 16.74 -45.00
CA VAL A 13 13.45 16.72 -43.58
C VAL A 13 12.55 15.52 -43.38
N ALA A 14 13.12 14.42 -42.87
CA ALA A 14 12.36 13.33 -42.33
C ALA A 14 11.68 13.79 -41.02
N ILE A 15 10.42 14.14 -41.08
CA ILE A 15 9.58 14.33 -39.90
C ILE A 15 9.30 12.92 -39.37
N SER A 16 10.06 12.50 -38.38
CA SER A 16 9.76 11.34 -37.56
C SER A 16 8.49 11.66 -36.78
N ALA A 17 7.37 11.08 -37.21
CA ALA A 17 6.16 11.01 -36.41
C ALA A 17 6.42 10.04 -35.24
N SER A 18 7.06 10.54 -34.20
CA SER A 18 7.24 9.82 -32.95
C SER A 18 6.08 10.13 -32.00
N ASP A 19 5.36 9.05 -31.71
CA ASP A 19 4.78 8.80 -30.41
C ASP A 19 3.57 9.63 -29.95
N ALA A 20 2.49 9.52 -30.69
CA ALA A 20 1.17 9.84 -30.14
C ALA A 20 0.64 8.78 -29.15
N HIS A 21 1.40 7.71 -28.89
CA HIS A 21 0.96 6.64 -27.98
C HIS A 21 1.29 6.90 -26.49
N ALA A 22 2.21 7.81 -26.18
CA ALA A 22 2.61 8.10 -24.81
C ALA A 22 1.53 8.82 -23.97
N CYS A 23 0.64 9.59 -24.61
CA CYS A 23 -0.36 10.37 -23.86
C CYS A 23 -1.50 9.52 -23.26
N GLY A 24 -1.86 8.39 -23.88
CA GLY A 24 -2.96 7.54 -23.41
C GLY A 24 -2.62 6.77 -22.14
N GLU A 25 -1.41 6.25 -22.07
CA GLU A 25 -0.96 5.44 -20.93
C GLU A 25 -0.67 6.28 -19.69
N VAL A 26 -0.12 7.47 -19.89
CA VAL A 26 0.10 8.45 -18.80
C VAL A 26 -1.24 8.95 -18.26
N MET A 27 -2.23 9.22 -19.11
CA MET A 27 -3.58 9.62 -18.68
C MET A 27 -4.31 8.49 -17.94
N TYR A 28 -4.13 7.24 -18.36
CA TYR A 28 -4.72 6.10 -17.65
C TYR A 28 -4.09 5.92 -16.25
N ARG A 29 -2.77 6.07 -16.13
CA ARG A 29 -2.06 6.08 -14.84
C ARG A 29 -2.43 7.28 -13.98
N MET A 30 -2.55 8.46 -14.56
CA MET A 30 -3.02 9.66 -13.85
C MET A 30 -4.48 9.54 -13.44
N GLY A 31 -5.35 8.97 -14.26
CA GLY A 31 -6.75 8.71 -13.92
C GLY A 31 -6.88 7.70 -12.77
N GLY A 32 -6.01 6.70 -12.70
CA GLY A 32 -5.87 5.80 -11.55
C GLY A 32 -5.42 6.55 -10.29
N ALA A 33 -4.39 7.38 -10.40
CA ALA A 33 -3.88 8.19 -9.30
C ALA A 33 -4.90 9.22 -8.80
N LEU A 34 -5.65 9.85 -9.71
CA LEU A 34 -6.71 10.81 -9.36
C LEU A 34 -7.88 10.15 -8.62
N ARG A 35 -8.19 8.89 -8.92
CA ARG A 35 -9.18 8.12 -8.15
C ARG A 35 -8.71 7.79 -6.74
N TYR A 36 -7.40 7.62 -6.53
CA TYR A 36 -6.80 7.45 -5.20
C TYR A 36 -6.75 8.75 -4.39
N HIS A 37 -6.54 9.90 -5.02
CA HIS A 37 -6.62 11.20 -4.34
C HIS A 37 -8.02 11.54 -3.82
N ALA A 38 -9.06 10.87 -4.30
CA ALA A 38 -10.41 11.04 -3.76
C ALA A 38 -10.59 10.39 -2.37
N PHE A 39 -9.67 9.52 -1.95
CA PHE A 39 -9.72 8.87 -0.63
C PHE A 39 -8.62 9.45 0.28
N ILE A 40 -8.72 10.74 0.57
CA ILE A 40 -7.95 11.31 1.68
C ILE A 40 -8.68 10.94 2.96
N THR A 41 -7.99 10.24 3.85
CA THR A 41 -8.57 9.86 5.14
C THR A 41 -8.97 11.10 5.94
N ARG A 42 -10.13 11.02 6.61
CA ARG A 42 -10.56 12.04 7.58
C ARG A 42 -9.96 11.82 8.96
N HIS A 43 -9.53 10.59 9.22
CA HIS A 43 -8.96 10.15 10.50
C HIS A 43 -7.57 9.52 10.23
N PRO A 44 -6.51 10.35 10.11
CA PRO A 44 -5.15 9.84 9.97
C PRO A 44 -4.80 8.88 11.10
N ALA A 45 -4.16 7.76 10.76
CA ALA A 45 -3.75 6.73 11.71
C ALA A 45 -2.25 6.50 11.68
N GLN A 46 -1.68 6.13 12.81
CA GLN A 46 -0.35 5.56 12.94
C GLN A 46 -0.48 4.05 12.72
N ILE A 47 -0.02 3.55 11.58
CA ILE A 47 -0.18 2.16 11.16
C ILE A 47 1.14 1.42 11.27
N LEU A 48 1.12 0.25 11.91
CA LEU A 48 2.21 -0.70 11.91
C LEU A 48 1.87 -1.87 11.00
N LEU A 49 2.65 -2.06 9.94
CA LEU A 49 2.57 -3.23 9.07
C LEU A 49 3.57 -4.27 9.56
N TYR A 50 3.09 -5.39 10.08
CA TYR A 50 3.93 -6.51 10.43
C TYR A 50 3.92 -7.57 9.33
N ALA A 51 5.04 -7.67 8.62
CA ALA A 51 5.26 -8.65 7.56
C ALA A 51 6.15 -9.79 8.10
N GLY A 52 5.58 -10.63 8.95
CA GLY A 52 6.26 -11.74 9.58
C GLY A 52 6.54 -12.92 8.65
N THR A 53 6.72 -14.10 9.22
CA THR A 53 7.10 -15.31 8.49
C THR A 53 6.05 -15.74 7.47
N THR A 54 4.77 -15.59 7.79
CA THR A 54 3.67 -15.95 6.86
C THR A 54 3.68 -15.05 5.64
N ALA A 55 3.92 -13.75 5.82
CA ALA A 55 4.07 -12.80 4.73
C ALA A 55 5.26 -13.17 3.82
N ALA A 56 6.41 -13.52 4.39
CA ALA A 56 7.61 -13.92 3.65
C ALA A 56 7.41 -15.20 2.82
N GLN A 57 6.61 -16.15 3.31
CA GLN A 57 6.31 -17.40 2.59
C GLN A 57 5.36 -17.19 1.40
N ARG A 58 4.59 -16.13 1.40
CA ARG A 58 3.59 -15.83 0.37
C ARG A 58 4.14 -14.92 -0.71
N HIS A 59 5.30 -15.16 -1.25
CA HIS A 59 6.05 -14.50 -2.34
C HIS A 59 5.45 -13.24 -3.02
N ALA A 60 4.16 -13.00 -2.87
CA ALA A 60 3.44 -11.85 -3.39
C ALA A 60 3.67 -10.56 -2.61
N VAL A 61 4.26 -10.65 -1.41
CA VAL A 61 4.14 -9.60 -0.40
C VAL A 61 5.20 -8.51 -0.49
N THR A 62 6.40 -8.78 -1.01
CA THR A 62 7.45 -7.75 -0.97
C THR A 62 7.21 -6.59 -1.92
N ASN A 63 6.78 -6.84 -3.15
CA ASN A 63 6.46 -5.78 -4.10
C ASN A 63 5.08 -5.15 -3.81
N ASP A 64 4.10 -5.99 -3.43
CA ASP A 64 2.76 -5.52 -3.09
C ASP A 64 2.73 -4.78 -1.75
N MET A 65 3.59 -5.16 -0.78
CA MET A 65 3.68 -4.46 0.51
C MET A 65 4.28 -3.06 0.38
N GLN A 66 5.31 -2.88 -0.45
CA GLN A 66 5.86 -1.56 -0.69
C GLN A 66 4.81 -0.66 -1.37
N LEU A 67 4.12 -1.18 -2.38
CA LEU A 67 3.05 -0.45 -3.05
C LEU A 67 1.87 -0.17 -2.11
N PHE A 68 1.57 -1.11 -1.22
CA PHE A 68 0.53 -0.97 -0.21
C PHE A 68 0.89 0.11 0.82
N ASP A 69 2.11 0.10 1.35
CA ASP A 69 2.65 1.13 2.23
C ASP A 69 2.57 2.52 1.58
N GLU A 70 3.10 2.68 0.37
CA GLU A 70 3.05 3.94 -0.37
C GLU A 70 1.61 4.45 -0.56
N ASN A 71 0.66 3.56 -0.82
CA ASN A 71 -0.73 3.93 -1.03
C ASN A 71 -1.43 4.35 0.28
N LEU A 72 -1.12 3.71 1.40
CA LEU A 72 -1.60 4.13 2.72
C LEU A 72 -1.04 5.51 3.09
N GLN A 73 0.24 5.76 2.81
CA GLN A 73 0.86 7.08 3.02
C GLN A 73 0.22 8.15 2.13
N LYS A 74 -0.04 7.85 0.86
CA LYS A 74 -0.76 8.75 -0.07
C LYS A 74 -2.19 9.06 0.40
N ALA A 75 -2.82 8.13 1.12
CA ALA A 75 -4.13 8.35 1.74
C ALA A 75 -4.07 9.22 3.00
N GLY A 76 -2.88 9.55 3.51
CA GLY A 76 -2.66 10.43 4.66
C GLY A 76 -2.36 9.70 5.97
N HIS A 77 -2.13 8.38 5.95
CA HIS A 77 -1.68 7.63 7.13
C HIS A 77 -0.17 7.71 7.30
N THR A 78 0.31 7.52 8.54
CA THR A 78 1.73 7.29 8.82
C THR A 78 1.96 5.79 8.96
N VAL A 79 2.87 5.23 8.16
CA VAL A 79 3.09 3.78 8.12
C VAL A 79 4.51 3.43 8.56
N THR A 80 4.63 2.38 9.36
CA THR A 80 5.90 1.77 9.74
C THR A 80 5.84 0.29 9.37
N VAL A 81 6.80 -0.20 8.58
CA VAL A 81 6.89 -1.60 8.19
C VAL A 81 7.94 -2.31 9.02
N VAL A 82 7.60 -3.45 9.59
CA VAL A 82 8.53 -4.31 10.35
C VAL A 82 8.34 -5.77 9.94
N THR A 83 9.44 -6.53 9.92
CA THR A 83 9.46 -7.90 9.40
C THR A 83 9.86 -8.94 10.43
N THR A 84 10.37 -8.53 11.58
CA THR A 84 10.82 -9.44 12.63
C THR A 84 10.14 -9.14 13.97
N PRO A 85 9.96 -10.13 14.85
CA PRO A 85 9.41 -9.91 16.19
C PRO A 85 10.21 -8.90 17.03
N ASP A 86 11.54 -8.91 16.91
CA ASP A 86 12.38 -7.95 17.61
C ASP A 86 12.17 -6.51 17.13
N ALA A 87 12.04 -6.33 15.81
CA ALA A 87 11.74 -5.02 15.23
C ALA A 87 10.33 -4.55 15.63
N LEU A 88 9.37 -5.47 15.71
CA LEU A 88 8.03 -5.19 16.22
C LEU A 88 8.08 -4.68 17.66
N GLY A 89 8.77 -5.40 18.57
CA GLY A 89 8.90 -4.98 19.97
C GLY A 89 9.55 -3.61 20.11
N LYS A 90 10.61 -3.35 19.35
CA LYS A 90 11.27 -2.02 19.33
C LYS A 90 10.35 -0.93 18.81
N ALA A 91 9.58 -1.20 17.76
CA ALA A 91 8.63 -0.24 17.20
C ALA A 91 7.51 0.09 18.19
N LEU A 92 6.93 -0.91 18.85
CA LEU A 92 5.89 -0.75 19.87
C LEU A 92 6.38 0.00 21.11
N ALA A 93 7.64 -0.19 21.48
CA ALA A 93 8.26 0.55 22.59
C ALA A 93 8.61 2.00 22.23
N ALA A 94 8.88 2.29 20.95
CA ALA A 94 9.35 3.60 20.50
C ALA A 94 8.20 4.60 20.28
N ARG A 95 7.02 4.14 19.88
CA ARG A 95 5.87 5.00 19.57
C ARG A 95 4.53 4.28 19.72
N HIS A 96 3.49 5.07 19.79
CA HIS A 96 2.12 4.62 19.76
C HIS A 96 1.66 4.31 18.32
N TYR A 97 0.88 3.24 18.16
CA TYR A 97 0.21 2.89 16.91
C TYR A 97 -1.29 2.74 17.16
N ASP A 98 -2.08 3.20 16.21
CA ASP A 98 -3.55 3.09 16.25
C ASP A 98 -4.02 1.75 15.69
N VAL A 99 -3.32 1.27 14.66
CA VAL A 99 -3.68 0.07 13.90
C VAL A 99 -2.45 -0.78 13.64
N ILE A 100 -2.60 -2.09 13.81
CA ILE A 100 -1.62 -3.09 13.35
C ILE A 100 -2.28 -3.92 12.25
N ILE A 101 -1.64 -3.98 11.08
CA ILE A 101 -2.04 -4.86 9.97
C ILE A 101 -1.02 -6.00 9.89
N THR A 102 -1.49 -7.23 9.90
CA THR A 102 -0.65 -8.44 9.86
C THR A 102 -1.40 -9.60 9.23
N TYR A 103 -0.67 -10.60 8.75
CA TYR A 103 -1.30 -11.87 8.37
C TYR A 103 -1.84 -12.62 9.59
N ALA A 104 -2.98 -13.27 9.42
CA ALA A 104 -3.62 -14.04 10.50
C ALA A 104 -2.70 -15.16 11.05
N GLY A 105 -1.87 -15.76 10.21
CA GLY A 105 -0.87 -16.75 10.62
C GLY A 105 0.24 -16.21 11.53
N ASP A 106 0.46 -14.92 11.54
CA ASP A 106 1.50 -14.26 12.37
C ASP A 106 0.95 -13.72 13.70
N LEU A 107 -0.38 -13.80 13.94
CA LEU A 107 -1.01 -13.29 15.17
C LEU A 107 -0.42 -13.88 16.45
N ALA A 108 -0.13 -15.18 16.46
CA ALA A 108 0.45 -15.84 17.62
C ALA A 108 1.83 -15.27 18.01
N ALA A 109 2.59 -14.76 17.03
CA ALA A 109 3.89 -14.15 17.26
C ALA A 109 3.80 -12.73 17.83
N ILE A 110 2.72 -11.99 17.53
CA ILE A 110 2.58 -10.61 17.96
C ILE A 110 1.78 -10.46 19.27
N GLN A 111 0.85 -11.35 19.57
CA GLN A 111 0.01 -11.28 20.78
C GLN A 111 0.77 -11.09 22.08
N PRO A 112 1.88 -11.82 22.36
CA PRO A 112 2.64 -11.63 23.60
C PRO A 112 3.23 -10.25 23.75
N GLN A 113 3.54 -9.57 22.64
CA GLN A 113 4.13 -8.23 22.64
C GLN A 113 3.08 -7.14 22.88
N LEU A 114 1.81 -7.43 22.53
CA LEU A 114 0.70 -6.50 22.76
C LEU A 114 0.24 -6.49 24.22
N ALA A 115 0.47 -7.56 24.96
CA ALA A 115 0.04 -7.69 26.35
C ALA A 115 0.62 -6.63 27.30
N ASN A 116 1.73 -6.01 26.94
CA ASN A 116 2.49 -5.07 27.80
C ASN A 116 2.41 -3.60 27.33
N ILE A 117 1.57 -3.29 26.32
CA ILE A 117 1.45 -1.91 25.83
C ILE A 117 0.27 -1.19 26.50
N THR A 118 0.47 0.09 26.78
CA THR A 118 -0.53 0.92 27.48
C THR A 118 -1.74 1.25 26.62
N HIS A 119 -1.54 1.38 25.31
CA HIS A 119 -2.59 1.67 24.34
C HIS A 119 -2.70 0.53 23.34
N GLU A 120 -3.73 -0.27 23.46
CA GLU A 120 -3.95 -1.41 22.58
C GLU A 120 -4.33 -0.93 21.17
N PRO A 121 -3.52 -1.21 20.13
CA PRO A 121 -3.86 -0.91 18.75
C PRO A 121 -4.98 -1.81 18.25
N ALA A 122 -5.77 -1.34 17.31
CA ALA A 122 -6.72 -2.21 16.63
C ALA A 122 -5.97 -3.20 15.73
N LEU A 123 -6.30 -4.47 15.82
CA LEU A 123 -5.76 -5.51 14.95
C LEU A 123 -6.62 -5.68 13.70
N ILE A 124 -6.01 -5.57 12.54
CA ILE A 124 -6.61 -5.89 11.24
C ILE A 124 -5.85 -7.07 10.63
N PRO A 125 -6.26 -8.31 10.96
CA PRO A 125 -5.65 -9.49 10.37
C PRO A 125 -6.01 -9.62 8.89
N VAL A 126 -5.00 -9.99 8.08
CA VAL A 126 -5.17 -10.35 6.69
C VAL A 126 -5.25 -11.88 6.60
N PHE A 127 -6.29 -12.40 5.98
CA PHE A 127 -6.51 -13.84 5.88
C PHE A 127 -6.64 -14.32 4.44
N PRO A 128 -6.20 -15.56 4.14
CA PRO A 128 -6.38 -16.19 2.84
C PRO A 128 -7.83 -16.62 2.61
N ASN A 129 -8.18 -16.90 1.37
CA ASN A 129 -9.48 -17.47 1.04
C ASN A 129 -9.75 -18.76 1.80
N GLY A 130 -10.97 -18.93 2.28
CA GLY A 130 -11.43 -20.12 2.98
C GLY A 130 -11.54 -19.99 4.51
N ASP A 131 -10.82 -19.06 5.11
CA ASP A 131 -10.76 -18.92 6.59
C ASP A 131 -11.67 -17.82 7.15
N GLU A 132 -12.45 -17.18 6.30
CA GLU A 132 -13.23 -15.98 6.63
C GLU A 132 -14.13 -16.14 7.86
N ALA A 133 -14.92 -17.20 7.90
CA ALA A 133 -15.89 -17.41 8.98
C ALA A 133 -15.22 -17.59 10.35
N THR A 134 -14.06 -18.24 10.39
CA THR A 134 -13.30 -18.47 11.62
C THR A 134 -12.61 -17.21 12.10
N ILE A 135 -11.92 -16.52 11.20
CA ILE A 135 -11.14 -15.33 11.52
C ILE A 135 -12.06 -14.15 11.91
N ARG A 136 -13.14 -13.91 11.18
CA ARG A 136 -14.06 -12.80 11.47
C ARG A 136 -14.83 -12.95 12.76
N LYS A 137 -15.05 -14.17 13.26
CA LYS A 137 -15.63 -14.38 14.60
C LYS A 137 -14.74 -13.82 15.70
N GLN A 138 -13.43 -13.95 15.55
CA GLN A 138 -12.46 -13.48 16.54
C GLN A 138 -12.00 -12.04 16.25
N PHE A 139 -11.89 -11.70 14.97
CA PHE A 139 -11.43 -10.39 14.51
C PHE A 139 -12.41 -9.81 13.48
N PRO A 140 -13.43 -9.06 13.94
CA PRO A 140 -14.46 -8.49 13.05
C PRO A 140 -13.90 -7.57 11.96
N LEU A 141 -12.73 -6.95 12.21
CA LEU A 141 -12.02 -6.05 11.30
C LEU A 141 -11.12 -6.78 10.28
N ALA A 142 -11.08 -8.12 10.32
CA ALA A 142 -10.21 -8.89 9.44
C ALA A 142 -10.55 -8.68 7.96
N VAL A 143 -9.53 -8.57 7.12
CA VAL A 143 -9.63 -8.29 5.68
C VAL A 143 -9.06 -9.45 4.88
N ASN A 144 -9.73 -9.83 3.78
CA ASN A 144 -9.22 -10.88 2.89
C ASN A 144 -7.96 -10.40 2.15
N GLU A 145 -6.99 -11.28 1.90
CA GLU A 145 -5.74 -10.95 1.20
C GLU A 145 -5.97 -10.45 -0.23
N ASN A 146 -7.05 -10.87 -0.89
CA ASN A 146 -7.44 -10.40 -2.23
C ASN A 146 -8.30 -9.12 -2.19
N ALA A 147 -8.49 -8.53 -1.01
CA ALA A 147 -9.21 -7.27 -0.89
C ALA A 147 -8.45 -6.15 -1.61
N ASN A 148 -9.18 -5.29 -2.29
CA ASN A 148 -8.58 -4.11 -2.88
C ASN A 148 -8.22 -3.07 -1.80
N LEU A 149 -7.34 -2.13 -2.15
CA LEU A 149 -6.89 -1.09 -1.24
C LEU A 149 -8.05 -0.29 -0.62
N ASN A 150 -9.14 -0.03 -1.36
CA ASN A 150 -10.29 0.72 -0.84
C ASN A 150 -10.97 0.01 0.34
N GLN A 151 -10.97 -1.33 0.36
CA GLN A 151 -11.50 -2.10 1.49
C GLN A 151 -10.63 -1.91 2.74
N PHE A 152 -9.30 -1.93 2.59
CA PHE A 152 -8.37 -1.63 3.69
C PHE A 152 -8.57 -0.21 4.21
N LEU A 153 -8.58 0.79 3.33
CA LEU A 153 -8.77 2.19 3.71
C LEU A 153 -10.10 2.41 4.43
N LYS A 154 -11.18 1.77 3.95
CA LYS A 154 -12.49 1.83 4.60
C LYS A 154 -12.46 1.19 5.99
N THR A 155 -11.84 0.01 6.14
CA THR A 155 -11.72 -0.66 7.45
C THR A 155 -10.92 0.18 8.43
N ILE A 156 -9.80 0.79 7.99
CA ILE A 156 -9.00 1.70 8.81
C ILE A 156 -9.83 2.92 9.24
N GLU A 157 -10.52 3.57 8.31
CA GLU A 157 -11.34 4.75 8.57
C GLU A 157 -12.47 4.44 9.57
N GLU A 158 -13.19 3.32 9.42
CA GLU A 158 -14.21 2.85 10.35
C GLU A 158 -13.64 2.57 11.75
N THR A 159 -12.45 1.96 11.79
CA THR A 159 -11.73 1.70 13.04
C THR A 159 -11.38 3.00 13.76
N MET A 160 -10.80 3.95 13.05
CA MET A 160 -10.40 5.24 13.63
C MET A 160 -11.61 6.05 14.09
N LYS A 161 -12.68 6.04 13.32
CA LYS A 161 -13.94 6.69 13.71
C LYS A 161 -14.52 6.13 15.01
N SER A 162 -14.50 4.81 15.17
CA SER A 162 -15.02 4.16 16.40
C SER A 162 -14.15 4.43 17.64
N ARG A 163 -12.86 4.71 17.46
CA ARG A 163 -11.91 5.02 18.56
C ARG A 163 -11.89 6.49 18.95
N GLY A 164 -12.30 7.38 18.06
CA GLY A 164 -12.41 8.83 18.31
C GLY A 164 -13.74 9.29 18.87
N SER A 165 -14.68 8.35 19.04
CA SER A 165 -15.99 8.59 19.65
C SER A 165 -15.99 8.19 21.10
#